data_a9faecdc9d28b84c7bcdbc342552293a
#
_entry.id   a9faecdc9d28b84c7bcdbc342552293a
#
_cell.length_a   1.000
_cell.length_b   1.000
_cell.length_c   1.000
_cell.angle_alpha   90.00
_cell.angle_beta   90.00
_cell.angle_gamma   90.00
#
_symmetry.space_group_name_H-M   'P 1'
#
loop_
_entity.id
_entity.type
_entity.pdbx_description
1 polymer ?
#
loop_
_entity_poly.entity_id
_entity_poly.type
_entity_poly.pdbx_seq_one_letter_code
_entity_poly.pdbx_strand_id
1 'polypeptide(L)'
;MLWVYVPRGTSLDRIAVTSDADVPDSAIWFDLINPTHEEDKIVERKVGVAVPTREEMQEIEVTSRLYVENGARYMTATLMCQSDTDTPRTTPVTFIISGHRLITVRYEDPRPFMIVGNKLARVCSPTVGGESVLMDLLDAVVDRAADILERIGSEVDQISHDIFEPEGGRADRARSYNEILKAIGKKGDLASKVRESLVSIGRLLLYLANEADSMRWAKESRAQLRGMQRDVHSLSDHAFYLSNKIQFLLDAMLGMVSIEQNNIIKIFSVAAVALMPPTLIASIYGMNFKHMPELDWTLGYPVAIVLMLLAAALPYFFFKWKKWL
;
A
#
# COMPACT_ATOMS: atom_id res chain seq x y z
N MET A 1 26.67 -8.34 -4.72
CA MET A 1 27.39 -7.42 -5.65
C MET A 1 27.81 -6.20 -4.88
N LEU A 2 29.11 -5.89 -4.85
CA LEU A 2 29.68 -4.74 -4.14
C LEU A 2 30.01 -3.61 -5.14
N TRP A 3 29.42 -2.45 -4.89
CA TRP A 3 29.75 -1.20 -5.57
C TRP A 3 30.44 -0.23 -4.62
N VAL A 4 31.47 0.45 -5.12
CA VAL A 4 32.21 1.44 -4.35
C VAL A 4 32.16 2.78 -5.09
N TYR A 5 31.91 3.85 -4.35
CA TYR A 5 31.83 5.19 -4.89
C TYR A 5 33.04 6.01 -4.41
N VAL A 6 33.74 6.59 -5.37
CA VAL A 6 35.01 7.28 -5.16
C VAL A 6 34.93 8.71 -5.66
N PRO A 7 35.34 9.71 -4.88
CA PRO A 7 35.37 11.10 -5.33
C PRO A 7 36.29 11.32 -6.54
N ARG A 8 35.76 11.99 -7.58
CA ARG A 8 36.51 12.38 -8.76
C ARG A 8 36.14 13.81 -9.16
N GLY A 9 36.84 14.75 -8.61
CA GLY A 9 36.54 16.20 -8.81
C GLY A 9 35.20 16.56 -8.19
N THR A 10 34.19 16.88 -9.01
CA THR A 10 32.84 17.25 -8.60
C THR A 10 31.81 16.13 -8.85
N SER A 11 32.24 14.88 -8.96
CA SER A 11 31.40 13.72 -9.15
C SER A 11 31.89 12.53 -8.36
N LEU A 12 31.05 11.48 -8.22
CA LEU A 12 31.46 10.18 -7.69
C LEU A 12 31.48 9.15 -8.82
N ASP A 13 32.65 8.49 -8.98
CA ASP A 13 32.77 7.35 -9.88
C ASP A 13 32.28 6.10 -9.16
N ARG A 14 31.42 5.33 -9.82
CA ARG A 14 30.90 4.03 -9.33
C ARG A 14 31.75 2.89 -9.90
N ILE A 15 32.38 2.11 -9.05
CA ILE A 15 33.29 1.01 -9.40
C ILE A 15 32.71 -0.30 -8.88
N ALA A 16 32.62 -1.33 -9.73
CA ALA A 16 32.31 -2.69 -9.27
C ALA A 16 33.57 -3.33 -8.69
N VAL A 17 33.44 -3.93 -7.52
CA VAL A 17 34.55 -4.55 -6.79
C VAL A 17 34.40 -6.06 -6.80
N THR A 18 35.47 -6.75 -7.16
CA THR A 18 35.57 -8.20 -7.16
C THR A 18 36.67 -8.71 -6.25
N SER A 19 37.63 -7.85 -5.88
CA SER A 19 38.74 -8.19 -4.98
C SER A 19 39.15 -7.03 -4.08
N ASP A 20 39.83 -7.31 -2.98
CA ASP A 20 40.36 -6.30 -2.04
C ASP A 20 41.24 -5.24 -2.74
N ALA A 21 41.98 -5.65 -3.79
CA ALA A 21 42.88 -4.79 -4.54
C ALA A 21 42.12 -3.72 -5.37
N ASP A 22 40.86 -3.99 -5.69
CA ASP A 22 40.03 -3.08 -6.50
C ASP A 22 39.42 -1.94 -5.66
N VAL A 23 39.55 -1.94 -4.33
CA VAL A 23 38.97 -0.96 -3.43
C VAL A 23 39.93 0.21 -3.20
N PRO A 24 39.68 1.40 -3.76
CA PRO A 24 40.48 2.60 -3.49
C PRO A 24 40.35 3.08 -2.04
N ASP A 25 41.45 3.55 -1.45
CA ASP A 25 41.43 4.08 -0.08
C ASP A 25 40.58 5.36 0.05
N SER A 26 40.37 6.09 -1.05
CA SER A 26 39.51 7.26 -1.14
C SER A 26 38.02 6.96 -1.25
N ALA A 27 37.62 5.69 -1.20
CA ALA A 27 36.21 5.30 -1.25
C ALA A 27 35.44 5.82 -0.04
N ILE A 28 34.27 6.44 -0.31
CA ILE A 28 33.42 7.06 0.71
C ILE A 28 32.08 6.34 0.91
N TRP A 29 31.60 5.61 -0.13
CA TRP A 29 30.36 4.86 -0.04
C TRP A 29 30.54 3.46 -0.62
N PHE A 30 30.20 2.44 0.18
CA PHE A 30 30.21 1.04 -0.15
C PHE A 30 28.76 0.55 -0.20
N ASP A 31 28.25 0.12 -1.35
CA ASP A 31 26.89 -0.31 -1.53
C ASP A 31 26.84 -1.83 -1.82
N LEU A 32 26.43 -2.59 -0.84
CA LEU A 32 26.31 -4.04 -0.87
C LEU A 32 24.88 -4.43 -1.27
N ILE A 33 24.72 -4.92 -2.50
CA ILE A 33 23.44 -5.36 -3.05
C ILE A 33 23.41 -6.88 -3.12
N ASN A 34 22.59 -7.51 -2.30
CA ASN A 34 22.52 -8.98 -2.18
C ASN A 34 23.93 -9.58 -2.12
N PRO A 35 24.73 -9.19 -1.10
CA PRO A 35 26.15 -9.51 -1.06
C PRO A 35 26.42 -11.01 -0.90
N THR A 36 27.56 -11.44 -1.39
CA THR A 36 28.15 -12.73 -1.06
C THR A 36 29.02 -12.60 0.18
N HIS A 37 29.27 -13.71 0.87
CA HIS A 37 30.15 -13.72 2.05
C HIS A 37 31.60 -13.22 1.76
N GLU A 38 32.07 -13.37 0.53
CA GLU A 38 33.38 -12.83 0.12
C GLU A 38 33.33 -11.30 0.00
N GLU A 39 32.23 -10.73 -0.54
CA GLU A 39 32.03 -9.28 -0.63
C GLU A 39 31.90 -8.65 0.76
N ASP A 40 31.22 -9.31 1.71
CA ASP A 40 31.14 -8.87 3.11
C ASP A 40 32.56 -8.80 3.72
N LYS A 41 33.37 -9.85 3.55
CA LYS A 41 34.74 -9.89 4.05
C LYS A 41 35.63 -8.82 3.43
N ILE A 42 35.45 -8.44 2.17
CA ILE A 42 36.17 -7.32 1.57
C ILE A 42 35.92 -6.02 2.35
N VAL A 43 34.64 -5.73 2.62
CA VAL A 43 34.25 -4.51 3.37
C VAL A 43 34.75 -4.58 4.81
N GLU A 44 34.60 -5.73 5.48
CA GLU A 44 35.08 -5.94 6.86
C GLU A 44 36.60 -5.68 6.99
N ARG A 45 37.41 -6.19 6.06
CA ARG A 45 38.85 -5.96 6.06
C ARG A 45 39.25 -4.53 5.74
N LYS A 46 38.55 -3.87 4.79
CA LYS A 46 38.86 -2.50 4.32
C LYS A 46 38.37 -1.40 5.23
N VAL A 47 37.25 -1.61 5.88
CA VAL A 47 36.61 -0.57 6.73
C VAL A 47 36.71 -0.89 8.21
N GLY A 48 36.89 -2.16 8.57
CA GLY A 48 37.00 -2.61 9.97
C GLY A 48 35.65 -2.68 10.70
N VAL A 49 34.55 -2.93 9.96
CA VAL A 49 33.18 -3.03 10.49
C VAL A 49 32.60 -4.38 10.14
N ALA A 50 31.83 -4.99 11.02
CA ALA A 50 31.06 -6.20 10.70
C ALA A 50 29.91 -5.87 9.75
N VAL A 51 29.66 -6.73 8.76
CA VAL A 51 28.50 -6.60 7.86
C VAL A 51 27.37 -7.45 8.42
N PRO A 52 26.21 -6.86 8.77
CA PRO A 52 25.10 -7.61 9.36
C PRO A 52 24.51 -8.61 8.34
N THR A 53 24.17 -9.78 8.83
CA THR A 53 23.49 -10.82 8.06
C THR A 53 22.05 -10.41 7.72
N ARG A 54 21.46 -11.11 6.76
CA ARG A 54 20.06 -10.86 6.38
C ARG A 54 19.09 -11.10 7.53
N GLU A 55 19.37 -12.12 8.35
CA GLU A 55 18.59 -12.50 9.53
C GLU A 55 18.64 -11.41 10.58
N GLU A 56 19.82 -10.89 10.92
CA GLU A 56 20.00 -9.78 11.86
C GLU A 56 19.27 -8.51 11.41
N MET A 57 19.31 -8.20 10.11
CA MET A 57 18.59 -7.05 9.56
C MET A 57 17.06 -7.18 9.67
N GLN A 58 16.51 -8.40 9.78
CA GLN A 58 15.08 -8.67 9.91
C GLN A 58 14.58 -8.64 11.36
N GLU A 59 15.47 -8.58 12.34
CA GLU A 59 15.07 -8.47 13.75
C GLU A 59 14.17 -7.25 13.98
N ILE A 60 13.19 -7.43 14.87
CA ILE A 60 12.17 -6.39 15.11
C ILE A 60 12.61 -5.43 16.22
N GLU A 61 13.48 -5.87 17.11
CA GLU A 61 13.91 -5.10 18.28
C GLU A 61 14.70 -3.85 17.87
N VAL A 62 14.35 -2.71 18.46
CA VAL A 62 14.99 -1.42 18.14
C VAL A 62 16.48 -1.45 18.48
N THR A 63 16.85 -2.11 19.57
CA THR A 63 18.24 -2.25 20.03
C THR A 63 19.12 -3.06 19.09
N SER A 64 18.53 -4.00 18.35
CA SER A 64 19.22 -4.78 17.30
C SER A 64 19.32 -4.01 15.97
N ARG A 65 18.53 -2.95 15.80
CA ARG A 65 18.49 -2.15 14.58
C ARG A 65 19.29 -0.84 14.65
N LEU A 66 19.46 -0.28 15.84
CA LEU A 66 20.06 1.03 16.07
C LEU A 66 21.06 0.92 17.20
N TYR A 67 22.35 0.73 16.87
CA TYR A 67 23.39 0.51 17.86
C TYR A 67 24.74 1.06 17.42
N VAL A 68 25.67 1.14 18.36
CA VAL A 68 27.07 1.49 18.11
C VAL A 68 27.94 0.29 18.43
N GLU A 69 28.80 -0.10 17.50
CA GLU A 69 29.77 -1.16 17.68
C GLU A 69 31.12 -0.74 17.09
N ASN A 70 32.22 -0.90 17.86
CA ASN A 70 33.57 -0.54 17.45
C ASN A 70 33.70 0.88 16.87
N GLY A 71 32.90 1.83 17.36
CA GLY A 71 32.88 3.22 16.87
C GLY A 71 32.10 3.44 15.58
N ALA A 72 31.60 2.40 14.93
CA ALA A 72 30.66 2.48 13.83
C ALA A 72 29.21 2.51 14.33
N ARG A 73 28.32 3.22 13.60
CA ARG A 73 26.88 3.32 13.91
C ARG A 73 26.10 2.54 12.90
N TYR A 74 25.37 1.56 13.40
CA TYR A 74 24.52 0.65 12.64
C TYR A 74 23.07 1.14 12.73
N MET A 75 22.43 1.30 11.59
CA MET A 75 21.09 1.84 11.49
C MET A 75 20.30 1.07 10.42
N THR A 76 19.41 0.19 10.85
CA THR A 76 18.56 -0.58 9.96
C THR A 76 17.17 0.03 9.90
N ALA A 77 16.74 0.43 8.70
CA ALA A 77 15.39 0.92 8.43
C ALA A 77 14.67 0.02 7.42
N THR A 78 13.36 -0.07 7.56
CA THR A 78 12.49 -0.75 6.59
C THR A 78 12.10 0.26 5.50
N LEU A 79 12.47 -0.01 4.26
CA LEU A 79 12.22 0.88 3.12
C LEU A 79 11.20 0.27 2.16
N MET A 80 10.46 1.14 1.46
CA MET A 80 9.58 0.75 0.38
C MET A 80 10.35 0.32 -0.87
N CYS A 81 9.96 -0.82 -1.43
CA CYS A 81 10.47 -1.34 -2.68
C CYS A 81 9.31 -1.73 -3.61
N GLN A 82 9.51 -1.62 -4.92
CA GLN A 82 8.53 -2.01 -5.95
C GLN A 82 7.13 -1.35 -5.77
N SER A 83 7.08 -0.13 -5.23
CA SER A 83 5.82 0.58 -4.94
C SER A 83 4.96 0.89 -6.18
N ASP A 84 5.54 0.80 -7.39
CA ASP A 84 4.87 1.05 -8.67
C ASP A 84 4.36 -0.24 -9.33
N THR A 85 4.52 -1.39 -8.67
CA THR A 85 4.08 -2.70 -9.15
C THR A 85 2.81 -3.17 -8.44
N ASP A 86 2.23 -4.25 -8.95
CA ASP A 86 1.08 -4.90 -8.29
C ASP A 86 1.41 -5.56 -6.95
N THR A 87 2.69 -5.76 -6.65
CA THR A 87 3.18 -6.42 -5.44
C THR A 87 4.20 -5.54 -4.70
N PRO A 88 3.78 -4.41 -4.13
CA PRO A 88 4.66 -3.55 -3.34
C PRO A 88 5.22 -4.32 -2.14
N ARG A 89 6.49 -4.08 -1.81
CA ARG A 89 7.18 -4.76 -0.71
C ARG A 89 7.91 -3.76 0.17
N THR A 90 8.18 -4.17 1.40
CA THR A 90 9.15 -3.52 2.28
C THR A 90 10.40 -4.38 2.39
N THR A 91 11.55 -3.75 2.55
CA THR A 91 12.85 -4.41 2.70
C THR A 91 13.67 -3.73 3.78
N PRO A 92 14.36 -4.49 4.66
CA PRO A 92 15.32 -3.87 5.56
C PRO A 92 16.55 -3.42 4.76
N VAL A 93 17.05 -2.25 5.12
CA VAL A 93 18.30 -1.68 4.62
C VAL A 93 19.09 -1.20 5.81
N THR A 94 20.35 -1.62 5.91
CA THR A 94 21.26 -1.16 6.95
C THR A 94 22.21 -0.10 6.40
N PHE A 95 22.27 1.01 7.11
CA PHE A 95 23.24 2.09 6.91
C PHE A 95 24.27 2.01 8.03
N ILE A 96 25.56 1.96 7.69
CA ILE A 96 26.64 1.92 8.66
C ILE A 96 27.54 3.15 8.39
N ILE A 97 27.72 3.99 9.41
CA ILE A 97 28.66 5.11 9.37
C ILE A 97 29.89 4.73 10.17
N SER A 98 31.05 4.68 9.52
CA SER A 98 32.36 4.47 10.13
C SER A 98 33.33 5.57 9.69
N GLY A 99 33.65 6.48 10.59
CA GLY A 99 34.44 7.67 10.26
C GLY A 99 33.75 8.53 9.18
N HIS A 100 34.43 8.71 8.02
CA HIS A 100 33.92 9.45 6.88
C HIS A 100 33.27 8.56 5.79
N ARG A 101 33.14 7.25 6.04
CA ARG A 101 32.62 6.26 5.10
C ARG A 101 31.21 5.86 5.45
N LEU A 102 30.39 5.68 4.41
CA LEU A 102 29.08 5.07 4.49
C LEU A 102 29.13 3.65 3.90
N ILE A 103 28.55 2.69 4.58
CA ILE A 103 28.30 1.36 4.04
C ILE A 103 26.79 1.15 4.02
N THR A 104 26.23 0.66 2.93
CA THR A 104 24.82 0.30 2.80
C THR A 104 24.70 -1.17 2.46
N VAL A 105 23.86 -1.90 3.21
CA VAL A 105 23.57 -3.32 2.99
C VAL A 105 22.12 -3.49 2.68
N ARG A 106 21.80 -4.09 1.54
CA ARG A 106 20.44 -4.29 1.07
C ARG A 106 20.29 -5.54 0.20
N TYR A 107 19.13 -6.16 0.26
CA TYR A 107 18.82 -7.40 -0.49
C TYR A 107 17.82 -7.16 -1.63
N GLU A 108 17.25 -5.97 -1.71
CA GLU A 108 16.38 -5.47 -2.76
C GLU A 108 16.94 -4.13 -3.28
N ASP A 109 16.34 -3.57 -4.32
CA ASP A 109 16.77 -2.30 -4.92
C ASP A 109 15.71 -1.18 -4.75
N PRO A 110 15.65 -0.50 -3.59
CA PRO A 110 14.79 0.65 -3.40
C PRO A 110 15.20 1.79 -4.34
N ARG A 111 14.22 2.37 -5.03
CA ARG A 111 14.42 3.41 -6.05
C ARG A 111 15.29 4.60 -5.63
N PRO A 112 15.25 5.08 -4.37
CA PRO A 112 16.13 6.17 -3.90
C PRO A 112 17.61 5.93 -4.15
N PHE A 113 18.10 4.70 -4.03
CA PHE A 113 19.52 4.38 -4.25
C PHE A 113 19.97 4.67 -5.68
N MET A 114 19.14 4.33 -6.67
CA MET A 114 19.40 4.65 -8.07
C MET A 114 19.36 6.16 -8.32
N ILE A 115 18.42 6.88 -7.72
CA ILE A 115 18.26 8.32 -7.86
C ILE A 115 19.50 9.03 -7.32
N VAL A 116 19.91 8.70 -6.09
CA VAL A 116 21.07 9.33 -5.44
C VAL A 116 22.36 8.94 -6.14
N GLY A 117 22.56 7.67 -6.51
CA GLY A 117 23.72 7.23 -7.26
C GLY A 117 23.89 8.01 -8.57
N ASN A 118 22.79 8.19 -9.33
CA ASN A 118 22.81 8.99 -10.57
C ASN A 118 23.02 10.49 -10.34
N LYS A 119 22.50 11.05 -9.25
CA LYS A 119 22.74 12.45 -8.85
C LYS A 119 24.22 12.67 -8.56
N LEU A 120 24.81 11.85 -7.70
CA LEU A 120 26.20 11.96 -7.26
C LEU A 120 27.21 11.65 -8.37
N ALA A 121 26.86 10.81 -9.34
CA ALA A 121 27.69 10.59 -10.54
C ALA A 121 27.79 11.82 -11.45
N ARG A 122 26.86 12.77 -11.32
CA ARG A 122 26.86 13.99 -12.15
C ARG A 122 27.45 15.18 -11.41
N VAL A 123 26.98 15.41 -10.19
CA VAL A 123 27.39 16.58 -9.38
C VAL A 123 27.42 16.19 -7.91
N CYS A 124 28.57 16.39 -7.27
CA CYS A 124 28.71 16.35 -5.83
C CYS A 124 29.59 17.47 -5.31
N SER A 125 29.51 17.75 -4.00
CA SER A 125 30.43 18.68 -3.35
C SER A 125 31.88 18.12 -3.38
N PRO A 126 32.91 18.95 -3.54
CA PRO A 126 34.31 18.52 -3.42
C PRO A 126 34.65 17.89 -2.05
N THR A 127 33.85 18.23 -1.01
CA THR A 127 34.02 17.74 0.36
C THR A 127 32.99 16.65 0.72
N VAL A 128 32.47 15.94 -0.29
CA VAL A 128 31.50 14.89 -0.07
C VAL A 128 32.10 13.76 0.78
N GLY A 129 31.34 13.32 1.80
CA GLY A 129 31.68 12.20 2.66
C GLY A 129 30.49 11.26 2.88
N GLY A 130 30.68 10.18 3.60
CA GLY A 130 29.62 9.22 3.91
C GLY A 130 28.41 9.84 4.60
N GLU A 131 28.60 10.89 5.42
CA GLU A 131 27.54 11.66 6.05
C GLU A 131 26.62 12.31 5.02
N SER A 132 27.17 13.04 4.05
CA SER A 132 26.37 13.74 3.04
C SER A 132 25.66 12.75 2.11
N VAL A 133 26.29 11.61 1.79
CA VAL A 133 25.64 10.55 1.00
C VAL A 133 24.46 9.93 1.79
N LEU A 134 24.64 9.69 3.09
CA LEU A 134 23.55 9.20 3.95
C LEU A 134 22.38 10.18 3.99
N MET A 135 22.68 11.48 4.15
CA MET A 135 21.64 12.51 4.17
C MET A 135 20.89 12.60 2.83
N ASP A 136 21.59 12.54 1.71
CA ASP A 136 20.97 12.50 0.38
C ASP A 136 20.12 11.24 0.18
N LEU A 137 20.54 10.08 0.69
CA LEU A 137 19.76 8.83 0.62
C LEU A 137 18.49 8.92 1.46
N LEU A 138 18.58 9.41 2.69
CA LEU A 138 17.44 9.54 3.58
C LEU A 138 16.44 10.58 3.05
N ASP A 139 16.91 11.68 2.51
CA ASP A 139 16.09 12.71 1.86
C ASP A 139 15.29 12.10 0.67
N ALA A 140 15.99 11.42 -0.23
CA ALA A 140 15.36 10.74 -1.36
C ALA A 140 14.36 9.62 -0.94
N VAL A 141 14.58 8.99 0.21
CA VAL A 141 13.64 7.99 0.77
C VAL A 141 12.38 8.67 1.29
N VAL A 142 12.52 9.82 1.97
CA VAL A 142 11.38 10.62 2.48
C VAL A 142 10.57 11.18 1.30
N ASP A 143 11.24 11.77 0.31
CA ASP A 143 10.59 12.25 -0.92
C ASP A 143 9.81 11.13 -1.63
N ARG A 144 10.42 9.95 -1.72
CA ARG A 144 9.73 8.80 -2.34
C ARG A 144 8.50 8.36 -1.56
N ALA A 145 8.53 8.43 -0.23
CA ALA A 145 7.37 8.13 0.59
C ALA A 145 6.25 9.16 0.37
N ALA A 146 6.60 10.45 0.22
CA ALA A 146 5.67 11.51 -0.12
C ALA A 146 4.98 11.26 -1.47
N ASP A 147 5.75 10.99 -2.54
CA ASP A 147 5.23 10.66 -3.88
C ASP A 147 4.22 9.49 -3.84
N ILE A 148 4.53 8.45 -3.04
CA ILE A 148 3.65 7.28 -2.93
C ILE A 148 2.35 7.67 -2.22
N LEU A 149 2.41 8.47 -1.15
CA LEU A 149 1.22 8.92 -0.42
C LEU A 149 0.34 9.85 -1.26
N GLU A 150 0.91 10.76 -2.03
CA GLU A 150 0.18 11.62 -2.97
C GLU A 150 -0.58 10.78 -4.01
N ARG A 151 0.09 9.78 -4.58
CA ARG A 151 -0.54 8.86 -5.51
C ARG A 151 -1.68 8.06 -4.86
N ILE A 152 -1.47 7.52 -3.65
CA ILE A 152 -2.52 6.83 -2.90
C ILE A 152 -3.71 7.77 -2.66
N GLY A 153 -3.45 9.02 -2.27
CA GLY A 153 -4.47 10.02 -2.04
C GLY A 153 -5.35 10.25 -3.27
N SER A 154 -4.72 10.50 -4.42
CA SER A 154 -5.41 10.71 -5.70
C SER A 154 -6.26 9.49 -6.11
N GLU A 155 -5.70 8.28 -5.98
CA GLU A 155 -6.41 7.04 -6.34
C GLU A 155 -7.55 6.72 -5.36
N VAL A 156 -7.41 7.04 -4.07
CA VAL A 156 -8.47 6.91 -3.05
C VAL A 156 -9.59 7.92 -3.29
N ASP A 157 -9.27 9.14 -3.78
CA ASP A 157 -10.26 10.12 -4.18
C ASP A 157 -11.08 9.64 -5.39
N GLN A 158 -10.43 9.02 -6.37
CA GLN A 158 -11.11 8.40 -7.50
C GLN A 158 -12.04 7.27 -7.05
N ILE A 159 -11.56 6.37 -6.19
CA ILE A 159 -12.39 5.30 -5.62
C ILE A 159 -13.60 5.87 -4.87
N SER A 160 -13.41 6.97 -4.13
CA SER A 160 -14.50 7.65 -3.44
C SER A 160 -15.58 8.14 -4.42
N HIS A 161 -15.17 8.76 -5.54
CA HIS A 161 -16.08 9.18 -6.61
C HIS A 161 -16.83 7.98 -7.21
N ASP A 162 -16.14 6.90 -7.52
CA ASP A 162 -16.73 5.68 -8.12
C ASP A 162 -17.77 5.02 -7.20
N ILE A 163 -17.59 5.12 -5.88
CA ILE A 163 -18.55 4.61 -4.89
C ILE A 163 -19.81 5.48 -4.82
N PHE A 164 -19.66 6.80 -4.71
CA PHE A 164 -20.76 7.71 -4.40
C PHE A 164 -21.45 8.27 -5.64
N GLU A 165 -20.76 8.33 -6.79
CA GLU A 165 -21.26 8.82 -8.06
C GLU A 165 -21.09 7.80 -9.19
N PRO A 166 -21.64 6.56 -9.06
CA PRO A 166 -21.39 5.49 -10.01
C PRO A 166 -21.98 5.81 -11.38
N GLU A 167 -21.17 5.82 -12.42
CA GLU A 167 -21.58 5.87 -13.80
C GLU A 167 -22.04 4.47 -14.26
N GLY A 168 -23.25 4.35 -14.85
CA GLY A 168 -23.70 3.10 -15.48
C GLY A 168 -24.94 2.43 -14.91
N GLY A 169 -25.39 1.38 -15.58
CA GLY A 169 -26.59 0.60 -15.26
C GLY A 169 -26.37 -0.41 -14.11
N ARG A 170 -27.48 -1.00 -13.63
CA ARG A 170 -27.48 -1.89 -12.45
C ARG A 170 -26.64 -3.17 -12.63
N ALA A 171 -26.53 -3.71 -13.86
CA ALA A 171 -25.74 -4.91 -14.13
C ALA A 171 -24.23 -4.67 -14.12
N ASP A 172 -23.80 -3.46 -14.49
CA ASP A 172 -22.39 -3.06 -14.48
C ASP A 172 -21.90 -2.78 -13.04
N ARG A 173 -22.78 -2.35 -12.13
CA ARG A 173 -22.47 -2.06 -10.73
C ARG A 173 -21.95 -3.28 -9.95
N ALA A 174 -22.52 -4.47 -10.15
CA ALA A 174 -22.12 -5.66 -9.40
C ALA A 174 -20.71 -6.13 -9.76
N ARG A 175 -20.26 -5.94 -11.01
CA ARG A 175 -18.87 -6.17 -11.44
C ARG A 175 -17.94 -5.08 -10.89
N SER A 176 -18.39 -3.83 -10.98
CA SER A 176 -17.69 -2.66 -10.45
C SER A 176 -17.41 -2.80 -8.94
N TYR A 177 -18.33 -3.31 -8.13
CA TYR A 177 -18.14 -3.47 -6.68
C TYR A 177 -16.99 -4.40 -6.32
N ASN A 178 -16.79 -5.50 -7.03
CA ASN A 178 -15.66 -6.40 -6.81
C ASN A 178 -14.31 -5.75 -7.18
N GLU A 179 -14.29 -4.96 -8.24
CA GLU A 179 -13.09 -4.25 -8.69
C GLU A 179 -12.72 -3.13 -7.71
N ILE A 180 -13.71 -2.35 -7.28
CA ILE A 180 -13.54 -1.30 -6.26
C ILE A 180 -13.04 -1.89 -4.94
N LEU A 181 -13.62 -3.00 -4.47
CA LEU A 181 -13.20 -3.65 -3.23
C LEU A 181 -11.74 -4.14 -3.31
N LYS A 182 -11.33 -4.70 -4.45
CA LYS A 182 -9.93 -5.09 -4.67
C LYS A 182 -9.01 -3.87 -4.72
N ALA A 183 -9.45 -2.77 -5.33
CA ALA A 183 -8.68 -1.53 -5.37
C ALA A 183 -8.49 -0.95 -3.96
N ILE A 184 -9.55 -0.88 -3.16
CA ILE A 184 -9.51 -0.46 -1.74
C ILE A 184 -8.49 -1.32 -0.96
N GLY A 185 -8.56 -2.65 -1.10
CA GLY A 185 -7.64 -3.56 -0.42
C GLY A 185 -6.18 -3.35 -0.81
N LYS A 186 -5.89 -3.18 -2.11
CA LYS A 186 -4.53 -2.89 -2.60
C LYS A 186 -4.00 -1.54 -2.05
N LYS A 187 -4.85 -0.50 -1.98
CA LYS A 187 -4.45 0.80 -1.44
C LYS A 187 -4.25 0.76 0.07
N GLY A 188 -5.07 0.00 0.78
CA GLY A 188 -4.90 -0.24 2.21
C GLY A 188 -3.58 -0.95 2.55
N ASP A 189 -3.23 -1.99 1.81
CA ASP A 189 -1.95 -2.69 1.96
C ASP A 189 -0.76 -1.76 1.67
N LEU A 190 -0.80 -1.00 0.57
CA LEU A 190 0.26 -0.06 0.21
C LEU A 190 0.40 1.05 1.27
N ALA A 191 -0.69 1.65 1.74
CA ALA A 191 -0.67 2.69 2.77
C ALA A 191 -0.09 2.17 4.10
N SER A 192 -0.42 0.93 4.48
CA SER A 192 0.13 0.27 5.66
C SER A 192 1.65 0.08 5.56
N LYS A 193 2.15 -0.37 4.41
CA LYS A 193 3.58 -0.57 4.16
C LYS A 193 4.36 0.75 4.15
N VAL A 194 3.80 1.80 3.55
CA VAL A 194 4.41 3.14 3.61
C VAL A 194 4.48 3.65 5.05
N ARG A 195 3.42 3.46 5.82
CA ARG A 195 3.39 3.84 7.25
C ARG A 195 4.45 3.08 8.06
N GLU A 196 4.60 1.77 7.85
CA GLU A 196 5.66 0.97 8.47
C GLU A 196 7.04 1.53 8.14
N SER A 197 7.30 1.84 6.87
CA SER A 197 8.55 2.45 6.41
C SER A 197 8.79 3.80 7.08
N LEU A 198 7.80 4.71 7.12
CA LEU A 198 7.91 6.01 7.76
C LEU A 198 8.20 5.92 9.27
N VAL A 199 7.56 4.99 9.97
CA VAL A 199 7.84 4.75 11.40
C VAL A 199 9.28 4.28 11.61
N SER A 200 9.76 3.39 10.75
CA SER A 200 11.14 2.89 10.81
C SER A 200 12.16 3.99 10.53
N ILE A 201 11.92 4.80 9.48
CA ILE A 201 12.77 5.95 9.12
C ILE A 201 12.75 6.99 10.25
N GLY A 202 11.58 7.28 10.82
CA GLY A 202 11.46 8.24 11.93
C GLY A 202 12.31 7.84 13.15
N ARG A 203 12.36 6.55 13.48
CA ARG A 203 13.24 6.02 14.55
C ARG A 203 14.71 6.20 14.20
N LEU A 204 15.11 5.90 12.95
CA LEU A 204 16.46 6.10 12.47
C LEU A 204 16.88 7.57 12.54
N LEU A 205 16.03 8.49 12.07
CA LEU A 205 16.30 9.92 12.12
C LEU A 205 16.42 10.45 13.55
N LEU A 206 15.61 9.93 14.48
CA LEU A 206 15.70 10.28 15.90
C LEU A 206 17.02 9.79 16.51
N TYR A 207 17.42 8.56 16.21
CA TYR A 207 18.71 8.01 16.64
C TYR A 207 19.88 8.85 16.10
N LEU A 208 19.87 9.17 14.79
CA LEU A 208 20.89 10.03 14.18
C LEU A 208 20.94 11.43 14.82
N ALA A 209 19.81 12.02 15.18
CA ALA A 209 19.78 13.33 15.84
C ALA A 209 20.46 13.30 17.21
N ASN A 210 20.32 12.19 17.95
CA ASN A 210 20.99 12.02 19.24
C ASN A 210 22.49 11.78 19.08
N GLU A 211 22.91 11.07 18.00
CA GLU A 211 24.30 10.78 17.71
C GLU A 211 25.06 11.91 16.98
N ALA A 212 24.35 12.85 16.35
CA ALA A 212 24.94 13.90 15.53
C ALA A 212 25.94 14.81 16.29
N ASP A 213 25.72 15.01 17.59
CA ASP A 213 26.65 15.79 18.43
C ASP A 213 27.93 14.99 18.71
N SER A 214 27.83 13.71 18.97
CA SER A 214 28.97 12.80 19.18
C SER A 214 29.83 12.64 17.92
N MET A 215 29.19 12.66 16.74
CA MET A 215 29.82 12.60 15.43
C MET A 215 30.36 13.94 14.94
N ARG A 216 30.13 15.03 15.67
CA ARG A 216 30.54 16.40 15.32
C ARG A 216 30.05 16.85 13.94
N TRP A 217 28.83 16.46 13.57
CA TRP A 217 28.23 16.84 12.30
C TRP A 217 28.07 18.36 12.16
N ALA A 218 28.20 18.86 10.93
CA ALA A 218 28.03 20.25 10.61
C ALA A 218 26.64 20.77 11.02
N LYS A 219 26.53 22.07 11.29
CA LYS A 219 25.27 22.68 11.70
C LYS A 219 24.19 22.54 10.63
N GLU A 220 24.60 22.58 9.39
CA GLU A 220 23.77 22.43 8.19
C GLU A 220 23.16 21.03 8.15
N SER A 221 23.95 19.96 8.31
CA SER A 221 23.47 18.57 8.34
C SER A 221 22.47 18.32 9.48
N ARG A 222 22.74 18.90 10.66
CA ARG A 222 21.82 18.83 11.79
C ARG A 222 20.51 19.60 11.56
N ALA A 223 20.56 20.69 10.79
CA ALA A 223 19.36 21.43 10.40
C ALA A 223 18.52 20.63 9.40
N GLN A 224 19.16 20.03 8.39
CA GLN A 224 18.51 19.15 7.42
C GLN A 224 17.86 17.94 8.09
N LEU A 225 18.57 17.28 9.03
CA LEU A 225 18.06 16.16 9.79
C LEU A 225 16.76 16.51 10.55
N ARG A 226 16.73 17.70 11.19
CA ARG A 226 15.52 18.22 11.85
C ARG A 226 14.40 18.55 10.87
N GLY A 227 14.73 18.95 9.65
CA GLY A 227 13.77 19.12 8.55
C GLY A 227 13.10 17.78 8.23
N MET A 228 13.91 16.77 7.87
CA MET A 228 13.42 15.44 7.55
C MET A 228 12.60 14.81 8.67
N GLN A 229 12.95 15.01 9.95
CA GLN A 229 12.14 14.54 11.08
C GLN A 229 10.72 15.12 11.07
N ARG A 230 10.59 16.43 10.79
CA ARG A 230 9.27 17.08 10.70
C ARG A 230 8.48 16.56 9.50
N ASP A 231 9.17 16.37 8.37
CA ASP A 231 8.53 15.87 7.14
C ASP A 231 8.03 14.43 7.35
N VAL A 232 8.83 13.55 7.94
CA VAL A 232 8.43 12.17 8.27
C VAL A 232 7.27 12.15 9.24
N HIS A 233 7.23 13.05 10.23
CA HIS A 233 6.09 13.16 11.15
C HIS A 233 4.81 13.56 10.41
N SER A 234 4.88 14.61 9.59
CA SER A 234 3.76 15.08 8.76
C SER A 234 3.27 14.00 7.78
N LEU A 235 4.19 13.29 7.12
CA LEU A 235 3.86 12.19 6.22
C LEU A 235 3.23 10.99 6.97
N SER A 236 3.67 10.72 8.21
CA SER A 236 3.08 9.67 9.04
C SER A 236 1.64 10.00 9.42
N ASP A 237 1.35 11.27 9.76
CA ASP A 237 -0.01 11.74 10.03
C ASP A 237 -0.88 11.67 8.77
N HIS A 238 -0.33 12.02 7.61
CA HIS A 238 -1.03 11.90 6.34
C HIS A 238 -1.32 10.44 5.96
N ALA A 239 -0.36 9.53 6.18
CA ALA A 239 -0.56 8.09 5.97
C ALA A 239 -1.67 7.52 6.89
N PHE A 240 -1.74 8.00 8.13
CA PHE A 240 -2.81 7.66 9.06
C PHE A 240 -4.17 8.18 8.58
N TYR A 241 -4.25 9.43 8.13
CA TYR A 241 -5.46 9.99 7.52
C TYR A 241 -5.94 9.15 6.33
N LEU A 242 -5.04 8.80 5.40
CA LEU A 242 -5.38 7.98 4.24
C LEU A 242 -5.87 6.58 4.66
N SER A 243 -5.26 5.97 5.66
CA SER A 243 -5.70 4.67 6.19
C SER A 243 -7.12 4.73 6.74
N ASN A 244 -7.46 5.79 7.48
CA ASN A 244 -8.81 6.00 8.01
C ASN A 244 -9.82 6.26 6.88
N LYS A 245 -9.44 7.03 5.85
CA LYS A 245 -10.28 7.28 4.67
C LYS A 245 -10.54 5.98 3.89
N ILE A 246 -9.53 5.14 3.70
CA ILE A 246 -9.66 3.82 3.07
C ILE A 246 -10.62 2.93 3.87
N GLN A 247 -10.51 2.91 5.19
CA GLN A 247 -11.43 2.15 6.05
C GLN A 247 -12.88 2.68 5.93
N PHE A 248 -13.07 4.00 5.94
CA PHE A 248 -14.39 4.60 5.72
C PHE A 248 -14.99 4.20 4.36
N LEU A 249 -14.20 4.21 3.29
CA LEU A 249 -14.66 3.79 1.96
C LEU A 249 -15.01 2.30 1.92
N LEU A 250 -14.25 1.46 2.61
CA LEU A 250 -14.57 0.04 2.75
C LEU A 250 -15.92 -0.17 3.44
N ASP A 251 -16.17 0.52 4.55
CA ASP A 251 -17.42 0.43 5.30
C ASP A 251 -18.62 0.98 4.48
N ALA A 252 -18.42 2.11 3.78
CA ALA A 252 -19.42 2.67 2.87
C ALA A 252 -19.76 1.69 1.74
N MET A 253 -18.74 1.05 1.15
CA MET A 253 -18.90 0.07 0.09
C MET A 253 -19.70 -1.16 0.55
N LEU A 254 -19.41 -1.69 1.75
CA LEU A 254 -20.17 -2.79 2.34
C LEU A 254 -21.63 -2.40 2.59
N GLY A 255 -21.89 -1.16 3.02
CA GLY A 255 -23.22 -0.59 3.14
C GLY A 255 -23.97 -0.54 1.81
N MET A 256 -23.31 -0.09 0.74
CA MET A 256 -23.90 -0.04 -0.61
C MET A 256 -24.26 -1.44 -1.14
N VAL A 257 -23.37 -2.41 -0.95
CA VAL A 257 -23.63 -3.81 -1.32
C VAL A 257 -24.85 -4.37 -0.56
N SER A 258 -24.95 -4.07 0.74
CA SER A 258 -26.09 -4.49 1.55
C SER A 258 -27.43 -3.87 1.09
N ILE A 259 -27.40 -2.58 0.71
CA ILE A 259 -28.56 -1.90 0.14
C ILE A 259 -28.99 -2.57 -1.17
N GLU A 260 -28.05 -2.87 -2.05
CA GLU A 260 -28.34 -3.52 -3.35
C GLU A 260 -28.89 -4.94 -3.17
N GLN A 261 -28.32 -5.74 -2.25
CA GLN A 261 -28.86 -7.05 -1.89
C GLN A 261 -30.28 -6.94 -1.39
N ASN A 262 -30.59 -5.99 -0.50
CA ASN A 262 -31.96 -5.77 -0.01
C ASN A 262 -32.91 -5.38 -1.13
N ASN A 263 -32.47 -4.57 -2.10
CA ASN A 263 -33.28 -4.23 -3.26
C ASN A 263 -33.59 -5.43 -4.15
N ILE A 264 -32.60 -6.33 -4.36
CA ILE A 264 -32.79 -7.56 -5.10
C ILE A 264 -33.81 -8.47 -4.38
N ILE A 265 -33.67 -8.65 -3.06
CA ILE A 265 -34.58 -9.45 -2.24
C ILE A 265 -36.01 -8.87 -2.33
N LYS A 266 -36.18 -7.55 -2.28
CA LYS A 266 -37.49 -6.89 -2.43
C LYS A 266 -38.13 -7.23 -3.77
N ILE A 267 -37.37 -7.13 -4.88
CA ILE A 267 -37.88 -7.43 -6.24
C ILE A 267 -38.38 -8.90 -6.30
N PHE A 268 -37.55 -9.84 -5.85
CA PHE A 268 -37.95 -11.26 -5.83
C PHE A 268 -39.14 -11.54 -4.92
N SER A 269 -39.19 -10.90 -3.74
CA SER A 269 -40.31 -11.06 -2.82
C SER A 269 -41.63 -10.53 -3.42
N VAL A 270 -41.60 -9.39 -4.06
CA VAL A 270 -42.78 -8.82 -4.74
C VAL A 270 -43.22 -9.72 -5.90
N ALA A 271 -42.28 -10.21 -6.72
CA ALA A 271 -42.58 -11.15 -7.81
C ALA A 271 -43.22 -12.45 -7.28
N ALA A 272 -42.65 -13.03 -6.22
CA ALA A 272 -43.19 -14.25 -5.62
C ALA A 272 -44.61 -14.07 -5.08
N VAL A 273 -44.86 -12.99 -4.31
CA VAL A 273 -46.18 -12.67 -3.75
C VAL A 273 -47.21 -12.34 -4.84
N ALA A 274 -46.79 -11.73 -5.97
CA ALA A 274 -47.66 -11.45 -7.10
C ALA A 274 -48.03 -12.71 -7.89
N LEU A 275 -47.12 -13.68 -8.03
CA LEU A 275 -47.33 -14.90 -8.83
C LEU A 275 -47.96 -16.04 -8.05
N MET A 276 -47.78 -16.11 -6.74
CA MET A 276 -48.26 -17.21 -5.90
C MET A 276 -49.83 -17.38 -5.91
N PRO A 277 -50.64 -16.30 -5.72
CA PRO A 277 -52.10 -16.43 -5.73
C PRO A 277 -52.68 -16.88 -7.10
N PRO A 278 -52.25 -16.34 -8.27
CA PRO A 278 -52.67 -16.88 -9.56
C PRO A 278 -52.32 -18.33 -9.77
N THR A 279 -51.10 -18.74 -9.35
CA THR A 279 -50.66 -20.15 -9.45
C THR A 279 -51.51 -21.09 -8.57
N LEU A 280 -51.89 -20.62 -7.37
CA LEU A 280 -52.77 -21.37 -6.49
C LEU A 280 -54.17 -21.57 -7.12
N ILE A 281 -54.74 -20.50 -7.70
CA ILE A 281 -56.05 -20.55 -8.39
C ILE A 281 -55.98 -21.51 -9.58
N ALA A 282 -54.91 -21.40 -10.42
CA ALA A 282 -54.73 -22.30 -11.55
C ALA A 282 -54.56 -23.78 -11.11
N SER A 283 -53.86 -24.01 -9.98
CA SER A 283 -53.67 -25.35 -9.42
C SER A 283 -54.97 -25.94 -8.88
N ILE A 284 -55.84 -25.15 -8.19
CA ILE A 284 -57.12 -25.60 -7.69
C ILE A 284 -58.04 -26.01 -8.85
N TYR A 285 -58.18 -25.17 -9.90
CA TYR A 285 -58.99 -25.50 -11.05
C TYR A 285 -58.40 -26.56 -11.98
N GLY A 286 -57.10 -26.88 -11.84
CA GLY A 286 -56.40 -27.97 -12.52
C GLY A 286 -56.51 -29.31 -11.80
N MET A 287 -57.18 -29.40 -10.64
CA MET A 287 -57.36 -30.64 -9.90
C MET A 287 -58.41 -31.56 -10.54
N ASN A 288 -58.20 -32.86 -10.51
CA ASN A 288 -59.07 -33.87 -11.14
C ASN A 288 -60.18 -34.38 -10.16
N PHE A 289 -60.88 -33.48 -9.46
CA PHE A 289 -62.02 -33.88 -8.63
C PHE A 289 -63.29 -34.02 -9.45
N LYS A 290 -64.13 -35.04 -9.11
CA LYS A 290 -65.36 -35.38 -9.85
C LYS A 290 -66.50 -34.38 -9.63
N HIS A 291 -66.46 -33.58 -8.54
CA HIS A 291 -67.48 -32.61 -8.17
C HIS A 291 -66.84 -31.23 -7.99
N MET A 292 -66.71 -30.50 -9.08
CA MET A 292 -66.33 -29.07 -9.12
C MET A 292 -67.43 -28.29 -9.85
N PRO A 293 -68.40 -27.70 -9.15
CA PRO A 293 -69.54 -27.06 -9.79
C PRO A 293 -69.19 -25.89 -10.69
N GLU A 294 -68.02 -25.27 -10.45
CA GLU A 294 -67.53 -24.12 -11.25
C GLU A 294 -67.04 -24.54 -12.65
N LEU A 295 -66.67 -25.81 -12.86
CA LEU A 295 -66.22 -26.32 -14.16
C LEU A 295 -67.39 -26.52 -15.15
N ASP A 296 -68.58 -26.74 -14.68
CA ASP A 296 -69.76 -26.89 -15.50
C ASP A 296 -70.38 -25.55 -15.90
N TRP A 297 -69.85 -24.44 -15.36
CA TRP A 297 -70.33 -23.10 -15.66
C TRP A 297 -69.71 -22.53 -16.96
N THR A 298 -70.55 -22.06 -17.90
CA THR A 298 -70.10 -21.56 -19.20
C THR A 298 -69.14 -20.36 -19.13
N LEU A 299 -69.19 -19.61 -18.04
CA LEU A 299 -68.32 -18.48 -17.77
C LEU A 299 -67.18 -18.85 -16.78
N GLY A 300 -67.06 -20.08 -16.34
CA GLY A 300 -66.05 -20.47 -15.33
C GLY A 300 -64.64 -20.16 -15.76
N TYR A 301 -64.26 -20.48 -17.00
CA TYR A 301 -62.90 -20.21 -17.52
C TYR A 301 -62.59 -18.71 -17.63
N PRO A 302 -63.43 -17.84 -18.23
CA PRO A 302 -63.15 -16.40 -18.24
C PRO A 302 -63.08 -15.79 -16.82
N VAL A 303 -63.95 -16.21 -15.90
CA VAL A 303 -63.92 -15.74 -14.49
C VAL A 303 -62.61 -16.16 -13.79
N ALA A 304 -62.18 -17.39 -13.98
CA ALA A 304 -60.93 -17.86 -13.41
C ALA A 304 -59.70 -17.00 -13.91
N ILE A 305 -59.66 -16.68 -15.19
CA ILE A 305 -58.60 -15.80 -15.75
C ILE A 305 -58.66 -14.38 -15.13
N VAL A 306 -59.85 -13.79 -15.04
CA VAL A 306 -60.02 -12.46 -14.42
C VAL A 306 -59.59 -12.48 -12.96
N LEU A 307 -59.98 -13.56 -12.23
CA LEU A 307 -59.60 -13.71 -10.83
C LEU A 307 -58.09 -13.85 -10.65
N MET A 308 -57.39 -14.61 -11.52
CA MET A 308 -55.93 -14.74 -11.53
C MET A 308 -55.26 -13.40 -11.81
N LEU A 309 -55.76 -12.62 -12.78
CA LEU A 309 -55.19 -11.28 -13.08
C LEU A 309 -55.41 -10.30 -11.93
N LEU A 310 -56.61 -10.30 -11.29
CA LEU A 310 -56.84 -9.50 -10.11
C LEU A 310 -55.96 -9.89 -8.93
N ALA A 311 -55.80 -11.19 -8.72
CA ALA A 311 -54.95 -11.76 -7.66
C ALA A 311 -53.47 -11.43 -7.85
N ALA A 312 -52.97 -11.23 -9.09
CA ALA A 312 -51.65 -10.76 -9.40
C ALA A 312 -51.49 -9.24 -9.20
N ALA A 313 -52.54 -8.47 -9.65
CA ALA A 313 -52.50 -7.03 -9.64
C ALA A 313 -52.62 -6.44 -8.22
N LEU A 314 -53.46 -6.98 -7.37
CA LEU A 314 -53.66 -6.50 -5.99
C LEU A 314 -52.39 -6.38 -5.17
N PRO A 315 -51.53 -7.42 -5.06
CA PRO A 315 -50.27 -7.32 -4.33
C PRO A 315 -49.33 -6.29 -4.94
N TYR A 316 -49.27 -6.21 -6.28
CA TYR A 316 -48.41 -5.26 -6.96
C TYR A 316 -48.81 -3.79 -6.61
N PHE A 317 -50.11 -3.46 -6.69
CA PHE A 317 -50.61 -2.13 -6.31
C PHE A 317 -50.41 -1.85 -4.82
N PHE A 318 -50.60 -2.84 -3.96
CA PHE A 318 -50.34 -2.73 -2.53
C PHE A 318 -48.90 -2.35 -2.23
N PHE A 319 -47.92 -3.08 -2.82
CA PHE A 319 -46.49 -2.79 -2.63
C PHE A 319 -46.09 -1.43 -3.23
N LYS A 320 -46.65 -1.04 -4.40
CA LYS A 320 -46.47 0.28 -4.99
C LYS A 320 -47.00 1.39 -4.09
N TRP A 321 -48.18 1.21 -3.49
CA TRP A 321 -48.75 2.16 -2.54
C TRP A 321 -47.91 2.30 -1.27
N LYS A 322 -47.34 1.22 -0.78
CA LYS A 322 -46.42 1.20 0.36
C LYS A 322 -45.02 1.72 0.03
N LYS A 323 -44.75 2.15 -1.22
CA LYS A 323 -43.42 2.59 -1.69
C LYS A 323 -42.33 1.57 -1.47
N TRP A 324 -42.63 0.28 -1.59
CA TRP A 324 -41.68 -0.80 -1.54
C TRP A 324 -41.06 -1.14 -2.90
N LEU A 325 -41.68 -0.64 -3.95
CA LEU A 325 -41.25 -0.66 -5.35
C LEU A 325 -40.79 0.70 -5.79
#